data_8ae49cfd5801ed97c52db52a42303326
#
_entry.id   8ae49cfd5801ed97c52db52a42303326
#
_cell.length_a   1.000
_cell.length_b   1.000
_cell.length_c   1.000
_cell.angle_alpha   90.00
_cell.angle_beta   90.00
_cell.angle_gamma   90.00
#
_symmetry.space_group_name_H-M   'P 1'
#
loop_
_entity.id
_entity.type
_entity.pdbx_description
1 polymer ?
#
loop_
_entity_poly.entity_id
_entity_poly.type
_entity_poly.pdbx_seq_one_letter_code
_entity_poly.pdbx_strand_id
1 'polypeptide(L)'
;MKKFLVLVAAVCMAYTTAFAQTVKPFKEGDRAVFLGNSITDGGRYHSFIWLYYMTRFPNMPIRVFNGGIGGDTAYDMNKRLDGDIFSKNPTVLMVTFGMNDSGYYEYNGDNAKEFGEQKYQESIKNFQQMEKRFKELPHTRIVMTGTSPYDETAQIKDNTVFKKKNETIKRIIEYQRESAARNGWEFTDWNAPMVAINQELQQKDPSFTLCGNDRIHPDNDGHMVMAYLFLKAQGFAGKDVANMEINANKKQAVKAEGCTISNIKKIGKDISFDYLAEALPYPLDTIARGWGSKKSQAEVIKEVPFMEEMNTELL
;
A
#
# COMPACT_ATOMS: atom_id res chain seq x y z
N MET A 1 -30.45 -57.66 6.05
CA MET A 1 -29.18 -56.93 5.94
C MET A 1 -29.48 -55.55 5.37
N LYS A 2 -29.60 -54.56 6.24
CA LYS A 2 -29.89 -53.16 5.86
C LYS A 2 -28.55 -52.44 5.67
N LYS A 3 -28.23 -51.94 4.46
CA LYS A 3 -27.06 -51.12 4.17
C LYS A 3 -27.33 -49.69 4.65
N PHE A 4 -26.58 -49.22 5.63
CA PHE A 4 -26.53 -47.81 6.03
C PHE A 4 -25.66 -47.06 5.05
N LEU A 5 -26.25 -46.12 4.33
CA LEU A 5 -25.54 -45.16 3.49
C LEU A 5 -25.21 -43.96 4.38
N VAL A 6 -23.92 -43.77 4.71
CA VAL A 6 -23.46 -42.59 5.44
C VAL A 6 -23.15 -41.51 4.39
N LEU A 7 -23.99 -40.49 4.36
CA LEU A 7 -23.78 -39.28 3.54
C LEU A 7 -22.83 -38.33 4.28
N VAL A 8 -21.56 -38.28 3.89
CA VAL A 8 -20.61 -37.29 4.39
C VAL A 8 -20.83 -36.02 3.62
N ALA A 9 -21.54 -35.06 4.19
CA ALA A 9 -21.62 -33.70 3.66
C ALA A 9 -20.33 -32.96 4.01
N ALA A 10 -19.43 -32.79 3.02
CA ALA A 10 -18.29 -31.93 3.14
C ALA A 10 -18.76 -30.46 3.07
N VAL A 11 -18.86 -29.82 4.22
CA VAL A 11 -19.07 -28.38 4.30
C VAL A 11 -17.75 -27.69 3.98
N CYS A 12 -17.58 -27.29 2.72
CA CYS A 12 -16.53 -26.34 2.33
C CYS A 12 -16.89 -24.98 2.95
N MET A 13 -16.40 -24.72 4.17
CA MET A 13 -16.35 -23.35 4.68
C MET A 13 -15.26 -22.60 3.88
N ALA A 14 -15.68 -21.85 2.88
CA ALA A 14 -14.83 -20.80 2.30
C ALA A 14 -14.59 -19.76 3.41
N TYR A 15 -13.46 -19.83 4.06
CA TYR A 15 -12.97 -18.74 4.89
C TYR A 15 -12.58 -17.59 3.96
N THR A 16 -13.53 -16.74 3.63
CA THR A 16 -13.21 -15.39 3.17
C THR A 16 -12.60 -14.68 4.39
N THR A 17 -11.28 -14.67 4.50
CA THR A 17 -10.59 -13.77 5.41
C THR A 17 -10.82 -12.36 4.89
N ALA A 18 -11.92 -11.74 5.33
CA ALA A 18 -12.07 -10.29 5.17
C ALA A 18 -10.88 -9.68 5.92
N PHE A 19 -9.92 -9.15 5.19
CA PHE A 19 -8.85 -8.37 5.78
C PHE A 19 -9.50 -7.20 6.51
N ALA A 20 -9.33 -7.14 7.82
CA ALA A 20 -9.90 -6.07 8.61
C ALA A 20 -9.35 -4.74 8.09
N GLN A 21 -10.23 -3.82 7.72
CA GLN A 21 -9.87 -2.46 7.32
C GLN A 21 -9.13 -1.79 8.48
N THR A 22 -7.87 -1.44 8.27
CA THR A 22 -7.01 -0.80 9.27
C THR A 22 -6.80 0.68 9.00
N VAL A 23 -7.08 1.14 7.78
CA VAL A 23 -7.02 2.53 7.34
C VAL A 23 -8.36 2.90 6.71
N LYS A 24 -8.93 4.02 7.12
CA LYS A 24 -10.18 4.51 6.51
C LYS A 24 -9.91 5.04 5.11
N PRO A 25 -10.81 4.81 4.12
CA PRO A 25 -10.75 5.48 2.83
C PRO A 25 -10.66 6.99 2.97
N PHE A 26 -10.07 7.64 1.96
CA PHE A 26 -10.19 9.08 1.83
C PHE A 26 -11.64 9.44 1.48
N LYS A 27 -12.04 10.63 1.83
CA LYS A 27 -13.37 11.20 1.53
C LYS A 27 -13.24 12.47 0.71
N GLU A 28 -14.32 12.91 0.15
CA GLU A 28 -14.39 14.17 -0.61
C GLU A 28 -13.80 15.33 0.21
N GLY A 29 -12.96 16.13 -0.45
CA GLY A 29 -12.30 17.27 0.13
C GLY A 29 -11.06 16.95 0.97
N ASP A 30 -10.69 15.66 1.15
CA ASP A 30 -9.50 15.31 1.90
C ASP A 30 -8.23 15.91 1.28
N ARG A 31 -7.36 16.37 2.16
CA ARG A 31 -6.01 16.87 1.91
C ARG A 31 -5.04 15.88 2.56
N ALA A 32 -4.65 14.87 1.78
CA ALA A 32 -3.75 13.79 2.20
C ALA A 32 -2.29 14.22 2.01
N VAL A 33 -1.58 14.45 3.10
CA VAL A 33 -0.15 14.79 3.08
C VAL A 33 0.64 13.55 3.47
N PHE A 34 1.64 13.19 2.64
CA PHE A 34 2.50 12.03 2.83
C PHE A 34 3.85 12.50 3.34
N LEU A 35 4.09 12.41 4.63
CA LEU A 35 5.36 12.75 5.28
C LEU A 35 6.28 11.53 5.25
N GLY A 36 7.48 11.70 4.70
CA GLY A 36 8.46 10.62 4.59
C GLY A 36 9.84 11.10 4.15
N ASN A 37 10.68 10.16 3.80
CA ASN A 37 12.04 10.35 3.31
C ASN A 37 12.13 10.24 1.77
N SER A 38 13.31 9.84 1.22
CA SER A 38 13.54 9.65 -0.22
C SER A 38 12.53 8.71 -0.89
N ILE A 39 12.03 7.70 -0.19
CA ILE A 39 11.04 6.76 -0.73
C ILE A 39 9.72 7.49 -1.01
N THR A 40 9.34 8.45 -0.17
CA THR A 40 8.18 9.32 -0.38
C THR A 40 8.49 10.42 -1.38
N ASP A 41 9.66 11.06 -1.27
CA ASP A 41 10.12 12.12 -2.17
C ASP A 41 10.12 11.67 -3.64
N GLY A 42 10.50 10.43 -3.92
CA GLY A 42 10.44 9.81 -5.24
C GLY A 42 9.06 9.82 -5.91
N GLY A 43 8.00 10.09 -5.16
CA GLY A 43 6.71 10.54 -5.68
C GLY A 43 5.79 9.47 -6.23
N ARG A 44 6.10 8.18 -6.14
CA ARG A 44 5.39 7.13 -6.88
C ARG A 44 4.20 6.54 -6.13
N TYR A 45 4.39 5.91 -4.96
CA TYR A 45 3.31 5.16 -4.32
C TYR A 45 2.08 6.02 -4.00
N HIS A 46 2.26 7.23 -3.49
CA HIS A 46 1.14 8.13 -3.21
C HIS A 46 0.46 8.65 -4.48
N SER A 47 1.21 8.81 -5.58
CA SER A 47 0.63 9.14 -6.89
C SER A 47 -0.19 7.96 -7.43
N PHE A 48 0.24 6.72 -7.21
CA PHE A 48 -0.52 5.52 -7.58
C PHE A 48 -1.79 5.36 -6.74
N ILE A 49 -1.73 5.64 -5.43
CA ILE A 49 -2.93 5.72 -4.59
C ILE A 49 -3.89 6.79 -5.12
N TRP A 50 -3.37 7.97 -5.47
CA TRP A 50 -4.19 9.05 -6.02
C TRP A 50 -4.80 8.67 -7.38
N LEU A 51 -4.04 8.04 -8.27
CA LEU A 51 -4.54 7.55 -9.55
C LEU A 51 -5.68 6.54 -9.36
N TYR A 52 -5.56 5.62 -8.38
CA TYR A 52 -6.66 4.72 -8.03
C TYR A 52 -7.93 5.49 -7.66
N TYR A 53 -7.81 6.50 -6.81
CA TYR A 53 -8.96 7.33 -6.44
C TYR A 53 -9.56 8.08 -7.62
N MET A 54 -8.73 8.63 -8.50
CA MET A 54 -9.20 9.34 -9.71
C MET A 54 -9.93 8.41 -10.69
N THR A 55 -9.49 7.17 -10.81
CA THR A 55 -10.16 6.20 -11.70
C THR A 55 -11.39 5.58 -11.06
N ARG A 56 -11.34 5.28 -9.77
CA ARG A 56 -12.42 4.60 -9.07
C ARG A 56 -13.53 5.56 -8.60
N PHE A 57 -13.19 6.78 -8.24
CA PHE A 57 -14.09 7.78 -7.68
C PHE A 57 -13.92 9.14 -8.37
N PRO A 58 -14.19 9.26 -9.70
CA PRO A 58 -13.86 10.45 -10.48
C PRO A 58 -14.59 11.72 -10.00
N ASN A 59 -15.73 11.56 -9.33
CA ASN A 59 -16.54 12.67 -8.81
C ASN A 59 -16.24 13.01 -7.34
N MET A 60 -15.20 12.39 -6.74
CA MET A 60 -14.79 12.61 -5.35
C MET A 60 -13.42 13.31 -5.32
N PRO A 61 -13.35 14.65 -5.37
CA PRO A 61 -12.08 15.36 -5.39
C PRO A 61 -11.32 15.21 -4.06
N ILE A 62 -10.11 14.73 -4.15
CA ILE A 62 -9.12 14.71 -3.07
C ILE A 62 -7.84 15.42 -3.53
N ARG A 63 -7.04 15.89 -2.58
CA ARG A 63 -5.71 16.46 -2.86
C ARG A 63 -4.64 15.62 -2.18
N VAL A 64 -3.62 15.26 -2.94
CA VAL A 64 -2.47 14.51 -2.46
C VAL A 64 -1.24 15.40 -2.50
N PHE A 65 -0.49 15.44 -1.40
CA PHE A 65 0.72 16.24 -1.28
C PHE A 65 1.90 15.35 -0.92
N ASN A 66 2.97 15.48 -1.70
CA ASN A 66 4.25 14.89 -1.37
C ASN A 66 4.94 15.75 -0.30
N GLY A 67 5.21 15.17 0.84
CA GLY A 67 5.95 15.75 1.96
C GLY A 67 7.24 14.97 2.26
N GLY A 68 7.76 14.20 1.27
CA GLY A 68 9.03 13.50 1.38
C GLY A 68 10.23 14.43 1.16
N ILE A 69 11.33 14.17 1.84
CA ILE A 69 12.66 14.75 1.56
C ILE A 69 13.71 13.66 1.69
N GLY A 70 14.59 13.55 0.69
CA GLY A 70 15.67 12.56 0.67
C GLY A 70 16.56 12.63 1.90
N GLY A 71 16.86 11.47 2.52
CA GLY A 71 17.72 11.38 3.69
C GLY A 71 17.06 11.63 5.05
N ASP A 72 15.83 12.13 5.08
CA ASP A 72 15.15 12.46 6.34
C ASP A 72 15.02 11.27 7.29
N THR A 73 15.30 11.55 8.55
CA THR A 73 14.96 10.77 9.73
C THR A 73 13.76 11.40 10.45
N ALA A 74 13.24 10.74 11.49
CA ALA A 74 12.23 11.33 12.36
C ALA A 74 12.65 12.69 12.97
N TYR A 75 13.96 12.87 13.23
CA TYR A 75 14.52 14.15 13.70
C TYR A 75 14.38 15.26 12.66
N ASP A 76 14.74 14.99 11.41
CA ASP A 76 14.69 15.98 10.32
C ASP A 76 13.24 16.31 9.95
N MET A 77 12.37 15.30 9.87
CA MET A 77 10.95 15.48 9.65
C MET A 77 10.33 16.41 10.71
N ASN A 78 10.68 16.21 11.99
CA ASN A 78 10.16 17.05 13.08
C ASN A 78 10.49 18.54 12.91
N LYS A 79 11.67 18.86 12.41
CA LYS A 79 12.11 20.26 12.20
C LYS A 79 11.30 21.02 11.16
N ARG A 80 10.75 20.31 10.17
CA ARG A 80 10.06 20.93 9.04
C ARG A 80 8.53 20.77 9.07
N LEU A 81 7.96 20.23 10.16
CA LEU A 81 6.53 19.99 10.26
C LEU A 81 5.69 21.24 9.98
N ASP A 82 6.05 22.41 10.52
CA ASP A 82 5.26 23.63 10.35
C ASP A 82 5.25 24.13 8.91
N GLY A 83 6.44 24.30 8.34
CA GLY A 83 6.62 24.87 7.02
C GLY A 83 6.15 23.96 5.89
N ASP A 84 6.50 22.68 5.97
CA ASP A 84 6.32 21.77 4.85
C ASP A 84 5.04 20.94 4.94
N ILE A 85 4.57 20.65 6.15
CA ILE A 85 3.48 19.70 6.39
C ILE A 85 2.22 20.40 6.89
N PHE A 86 2.29 21.06 8.04
CA PHE A 86 1.11 21.67 8.67
C PHE A 86 0.58 22.87 7.87
N SER A 87 1.46 23.60 7.18
CA SER A 87 1.06 24.66 6.24
C SER A 87 0.13 24.18 5.10
N LYS A 88 0.13 22.88 4.80
CA LYS A 88 -0.80 22.28 3.83
C LYS A 88 -2.18 21.99 4.40
N ASN A 89 -2.40 22.26 5.69
CA ASN A 89 -3.65 21.99 6.42
C ASN A 89 -4.16 20.56 6.18
N PRO A 90 -3.40 19.51 6.54
CA PRO A 90 -3.78 18.14 6.27
C PRO A 90 -5.09 17.77 7.00
N THR A 91 -6.01 17.09 6.30
CA THR A 91 -7.11 16.36 6.93
C THR A 91 -6.71 14.91 7.20
N VAL A 92 -5.72 14.41 6.43
CA VAL A 92 -5.07 13.11 6.62
C VAL A 92 -3.57 13.31 6.51
N LEU A 93 -2.84 12.89 7.52
CA LEU A 93 -1.39 12.90 7.54
C LEU A 93 -0.89 11.45 7.61
N MET A 94 -0.32 10.99 6.52
CA MET A 94 0.42 9.73 6.49
C MET A 94 1.86 9.97 6.88
N VAL A 95 2.41 9.11 7.75
CA VAL A 95 3.75 9.24 8.30
C VAL A 95 4.50 7.92 8.14
N THR A 96 5.64 7.96 7.44
CA THR A 96 6.54 6.82 7.30
C THR A 96 7.99 7.24 7.51
N PHE A 97 8.71 6.52 8.36
CA PHE A 97 10.13 6.71 8.65
C PHE A 97 10.73 5.40 9.16
N GLY A 98 12.03 5.34 9.36
CA GLY A 98 12.74 4.17 9.89
C GLY A 98 13.89 3.72 9.00
N MET A 99 13.81 3.92 7.69
CA MET A 99 14.85 3.50 6.75
C MET A 99 16.19 4.21 7.04
N ASN A 100 16.18 5.54 7.20
CA ASN A 100 17.38 6.32 7.51
C ASN A 100 17.67 6.31 9.00
N ASP A 101 16.64 6.31 9.84
CA ASP A 101 16.75 6.24 11.30
C ASP A 101 17.54 5.02 11.78
N SER A 102 17.41 3.90 11.06
CA SER A 102 18.13 2.67 11.41
C SER A 102 19.64 2.71 11.10
N GLY A 103 20.15 3.73 10.39
CA GLY A 103 21.58 3.80 10.01
C GLY A 103 21.96 2.84 8.89
N TYR A 104 23.25 2.77 8.53
CA TYR A 104 23.71 2.01 7.36
C TYR A 104 25.02 1.26 7.59
N TYR A 105 26.15 1.91 7.37
CA TYR A 105 27.48 1.29 7.20
C TYR A 105 28.00 0.54 8.42
N GLU A 106 27.64 0.99 9.59
CA GLU A 106 28.11 0.46 10.87
C GLU A 106 27.59 -0.97 11.15
N TYR A 107 26.56 -1.42 10.42
CA TYR A 107 26.14 -2.83 10.45
C TYR A 107 27.18 -3.81 9.90
N ASN A 108 28.20 -3.31 9.20
CA ASN A 108 29.31 -4.13 8.71
C ASN A 108 30.47 -4.25 9.74
N GLY A 109 30.37 -3.54 10.85
CA GLY A 109 31.38 -3.60 11.94
C GLY A 109 31.01 -4.60 13.03
N ASP A 110 31.96 -4.79 13.96
CA ASP A 110 31.82 -5.74 15.07
C ASP A 110 30.72 -5.36 16.06
N ASN A 111 30.36 -4.07 16.14
CA ASN A 111 29.39 -3.52 17.06
C ASN A 111 27.99 -3.34 16.42
N ALA A 112 27.66 -4.09 15.36
CA ALA A 112 26.41 -3.95 14.62
C ALA A 112 25.17 -4.05 15.51
N LYS A 113 25.18 -4.87 16.55
CA LYS A 113 24.06 -5.05 17.48
C LYS A 113 23.86 -3.80 18.35
N GLU A 114 24.94 -3.31 18.94
CA GLU A 114 24.94 -2.10 19.78
C GLU A 114 24.55 -0.87 18.96
N PHE A 115 25.07 -0.79 17.74
CA PHE A 115 24.67 0.26 16.78
C PHE A 115 23.17 0.22 16.47
N GLY A 116 22.62 -0.94 16.15
CA GLY A 116 21.18 -1.09 15.91
C GLY A 116 20.33 -0.72 17.12
N GLU A 117 20.77 -1.04 18.34
CA GLU A 117 20.10 -0.61 19.58
C GLU A 117 20.15 0.91 19.74
N GLN A 118 21.31 1.52 19.56
CA GLN A 118 21.46 2.98 19.62
C GLN A 118 20.53 3.67 18.62
N LYS A 119 20.50 3.22 17.37
CA LYS A 119 19.66 3.79 16.31
C LYS A 119 18.17 3.64 16.60
N TYR A 120 17.76 2.51 17.15
CA TYR A 120 16.41 2.32 17.64
C TYR A 120 16.03 3.36 18.69
N GLN A 121 16.85 3.52 19.73
CA GLN A 121 16.58 4.47 20.82
C GLN A 121 16.55 5.93 20.33
N GLU A 122 17.47 6.32 19.43
CA GLU A 122 17.49 7.64 18.79
C GLU A 122 16.21 7.90 18.01
N SER A 123 15.78 6.95 17.19
CA SER A 123 14.57 7.04 16.37
C SER A 123 13.33 7.22 17.25
N ILE A 124 13.19 6.41 18.30
CA ILE A 124 12.07 6.50 19.25
C ILE A 124 12.02 7.87 19.93
N LYS A 125 13.16 8.34 20.44
CA LYS A 125 13.28 9.66 21.08
C LYS A 125 12.84 10.78 20.13
N ASN A 126 13.26 10.74 18.88
CA ASN A 126 12.92 11.74 17.87
C ASN A 126 11.44 11.65 17.50
N PHE A 127 10.91 10.43 17.31
CA PHE A 127 9.50 10.24 17.02
C PHE A 127 8.58 10.72 18.15
N GLN A 128 8.96 10.55 19.41
CA GLN A 128 8.20 11.08 20.54
C GLN A 128 8.00 12.61 20.48
N GLN A 129 8.91 13.36 19.86
CA GLN A 129 8.72 14.79 19.63
C GLN A 129 7.67 15.05 18.54
N MET A 130 7.72 14.29 17.44
CA MET A 130 6.70 14.37 16.39
C MET A 130 5.32 13.95 16.92
N GLU A 131 5.27 12.89 17.73
CA GLU A 131 4.04 12.35 18.33
C GLU A 131 3.32 13.44 19.18
N LYS A 132 4.06 14.23 19.96
CA LYS A 132 3.49 15.35 20.71
C LYS A 132 2.82 16.36 19.77
N ARG A 133 3.48 16.70 18.67
CA ARG A 133 2.99 17.68 17.71
C ARG A 133 1.79 17.18 16.90
N PHE A 134 1.75 15.89 16.60
CA PHE A 134 0.59 15.29 15.92
C PHE A 134 -0.67 15.31 16.81
N LYS A 135 -0.52 15.20 18.13
CA LYS A 135 -1.62 15.32 19.09
C LYS A 135 -2.24 16.72 19.12
N GLU A 136 -1.51 17.73 18.66
CA GLU A 136 -1.99 19.10 18.56
C GLU A 136 -2.82 19.36 17.29
N LEU A 137 -3.08 18.34 16.45
CA LEU A 137 -3.84 18.41 15.22
C LEU A 137 -5.24 17.78 15.38
N PRO A 138 -6.21 18.46 16.02
CA PRO A 138 -7.47 17.83 16.47
C PRO A 138 -8.37 17.37 15.34
N HIS A 139 -8.17 17.89 14.13
CA HIS A 139 -9.02 17.58 12.95
C HIS A 139 -8.27 16.78 11.88
N THR A 140 -7.05 16.33 12.17
CA THR A 140 -6.24 15.56 11.22
C THR A 140 -6.23 14.09 11.62
N ARG A 141 -6.61 13.22 10.71
CA ARG A 141 -6.40 11.78 10.86
C ARG A 141 -4.92 11.49 10.68
N ILE A 142 -4.33 10.80 11.64
CA ILE A 142 -2.95 10.33 11.55
C ILE A 142 -2.96 8.86 11.12
N VAL A 143 -2.19 8.55 10.09
CA VAL A 143 -1.97 7.19 9.59
C VAL A 143 -0.49 6.88 9.69
N MET A 144 -0.11 6.07 10.67
CA MET A 144 1.27 5.57 10.77
C MET A 144 1.47 4.44 9.78
N THR A 145 2.58 4.46 9.06
CA THR A 145 2.88 3.43 8.06
C THR A 145 4.29 2.91 8.25
N GLY A 146 4.39 1.62 8.55
CA GLY A 146 5.69 0.92 8.58
C GLY A 146 6.37 1.02 7.22
N THR A 147 7.64 1.50 7.18
CA THR A 147 8.39 1.72 5.94
C THR A 147 8.60 0.43 5.17
N SER A 148 8.85 0.51 3.85
CA SER A 148 9.35 -0.61 3.05
C SER A 148 10.58 -1.26 3.68
N PRO A 149 10.86 -2.55 3.43
CA PRO A 149 12.03 -3.19 4.02
C PRO A 149 13.34 -2.71 3.41
N TYR A 150 14.42 -2.80 4.19
CA TYR A 150 15.75 -2.98 3.63
C TYR A 150 15.90 -4.46 3.26
N ASP A 151 16.15 -4.76 1.98
CA ASP A 151 16.24 -6.15 1.53
C ASP A 151 17.65 -6.74 1.76
N GLU A 152 17.77 -7.55 2.79
CA GLU A 152 19.00 -8.25 3.14
C GLU A 152 19.21 -9.55 2.36
N THR A 153 18.21 -10.03 1.64
CA THR A 153 18.15 -11.40 1.10
C THR A 153 18.43 -11.49 -0.39
N ALA A 154 18.15 -10.46 -1.17
CA ALA A 154 18.41 -10.45 -2.59
C ALA A 154 19.91 -10.64 -2.91
N GLN A 155 20.23 -11.48 -3.88
CA GLN A 155 21.60 -11.70 -4.35
C GLN A 155 21.96 -10.69 -5.44
N ILE A 156 22.30 -9.48 -5.05
CA ILE A 156 22.69 -8.39 -5.95
C ILE A 156 24.22 -8.34 -6.01
N LYS A 157 24.76 -8.43 -7.24
CA LYS A 157 26.20 -8.36 -7.46
C LYS A 157 26.75 -6.99 -7.04
N ASP A 158 27.93 -6.99 -6.46
CA ASP A 158 28.71 -5.80 -6.08
C ASP A 158 27.98 -4.82 -5.13
N ASN A 159 26.98 -5.32 -4.39
CA ASN A 159 26.25 -4.54 -3.41
C ASN A 159 26.42 -5.10 -2.00
N THR A 160 26.98 -4.27 -1.11
CA THR A 160 27.20 -4.64 0.30
C THR A 160 25.88 -4.72 1.05
N VAL A 161 25.69 -5.80 1.81
CA VAL A 161 24.50 -6.01 2.64
C VAL A 161 24.75 -5.49 4.06
N PHE A 162 23.87 -4.65 4.56
CA PHE A 162 23.84 -4.20 5.96
C PHE A 162 23.03 -5.20 6.78
N LYS A 163 23.68 -6.27 7.25
CA LYS A 163 23.02 -7.36 7.99
C LYS A 163 22.38 -6.84 9.28
N LYS A 164 21.14 -7.27 9.57
CA LYS A 164 20.35 -6.88 10.75
C LYS A 164 19.78 -5.45 10.71
N LYS A 165 19.99 -4.71 9.63
CA LYS A 165 19.39 -3.39 9.47
C LYS A 165 17.84 -3.49 9.47
N ASN A 166 17.29 -4.47 8.75
CA ASN A 166 15.83 -4.65 8.72
C ASN A 166 15.25 -5.11 10.07
N GLU A 167 16.04 -5.76 10.92
CA GLU A 167 15.62 -6.06 12.31
C GLU A 167 15.40 -4.77 13.11
N THR A 168 16.30 -3.80 12.99
CA THR A 168 16.14 -2.47 13.63
C THR A 168 14.94 -1.74 13.07
N ILE A 169 14.73 -1.77 11.74
CA ILE A 169 13.55 -1.18 11.10
C ILE A 169 12.26 -1.82 11.65
N LYS A 170 12.18 -3.14 11.76
CA LYS A 170 11.01 -3.83 12.32
C LYS A 170 10.70 -3.41 13.76
N ARG A 171 11.71 -3.18 14.59
CA ARG A 171 11.53 -2.67 15.95
C ARG A 171 10.97 -1.24 15.98
N ILE A 172 11.45 -0.37 15.08
CA ILE A 172 10.93 0.98 14.91
C ILE A 172 9.45 0.92 14.48
N ILE A 173 9.12 0.05 13.54
CA ILE A 173 7.75 -0.16 13.06
C ILE A 173 6.84 -0.64 14.19
N GLU A 174 7.30 -1.56 15.04
CA GLU A 174 6.51 -2.04 16.17
C GLU A 174 6.19 -0.91 17.15
N TYR A 175 7.16 -0.05 17.45
CA TYR A 175 6.91 1.14 18.26
C TYR A 175 5.90 2.10 17.60
N GLN A 176 5.97 2.28 16.27
CA GLN A 176 4.99 3.08 15.52
C GLN A 176 3.57 2.47 15.64
N ARG A 177 3.44 1.15 15.56
CA ARG A 177 2.19 0.42 15.75
C ARG A 177 1.63 0.63 17.14
N GLU A 178 2.45 0.45 18.18
CA GLU A 178 2.07 0.70 19.57
C GLU A 178 1.66 2.16 19.81
N SER A 179 2.40 3.11 19.25
CA SER A 179 2.08 4.53 19.32
C SER A 179 0.74 4.84 18.66
N ALA A 180 0.48 4.28 17.48
CA ALA A 180 -0.80 4.43 16.79
C ALA A 180 -1.95 3.90 17.66
N ALA A 181 -1.79 2.71 18.24
CA ALA A 181 -2.79 2.11 19.13
C ALA A 181 -3.07 2.99 20.38
N ARG A 182 -2.01 3.49 21.04
CA ARG A 182 -2.14 4.36 22.23
C ARG A 182 -2.85 5.69 21.93
N ASN A 183 -2.68 6.21 20.71
CA ASN A 183 -3.23 7.51 20.33
C ASN A 183 -4.54 7.43 19.54
N GLY A 184 -5.06 6.22 19.28
CA GLY A 184 -6.24 6.02 18.45
C GLY A 184 -6.01 6.40 16.98
N TRP A 185 -4.77 6.34 16.51
CA TRP A 185 -4.38 6.56 15.13
C TRP A 185 -4.51 5.29 14.29
N GLU A 186 -4.55 5.45 12.99
CA GLU A 186 -4.60 4.36 12.05
C GLU A 186 -3.18 3.82 11.79
N PHE A 187 -3.05 2.53 11.46
CA PHE A 187 -1.76 1.91 11.16
C PHE A 187 -1.87 0.93 9.99
N THR A 188 -0.84 0.94 9.15
CA THR A 188 -0.58 -0.10 8.14
C THR A 188 0.91 -0.41 8.06
N ASP A 189 1.27 -1.56 7.49
CA ASP A 189 2.65 -2.01 7.39
C ASP A 189 3.00 -2.43 5.97
N TRP A 190 4.06 -1.87 5.43
CA TRP A 190 4.64 -2.29 4.15
C TRP A 190 5.76 -3.30 4.32
N ASN A 191 6.46 -3.29 5.48
CA ASN A 191 7.68 -4.07 5.66
C ASN A 191 7.42 -5.58 5.56
N ALA A 192 6.58 -6.11 6.44
CA ALA A 192 6.36 -7.54 6.53
C ALA A 192 5.80 -8.15 5.23
N PRO A 193 4.75 -7.59 4.57
CA PRO A 193 4.27 -8.14 3.31
C PRO A 193 5.27 -8.04 2.17
N MET A 194 6.04 -6.94 2.06
CA MET A 194 7.07 -6.83 1.02
C MET A 194 8.24 -7.78 1.24
N VAL A 195 8.64 -8.05 2.49
CA VAL A 195 9.61 -9.10 2.81
C VAL A 195 9.12 -10.47 2.34
N ALA A 196 7.84 -10.79 2.60
CA ALA A 196 7.27 -12.06 2.18
C ALA A 196 7.26 -12.22 0.65
N ILE A 197 6.85 -11.17 -0.08
CA ILE A 197 6.86 -11.16 -1.56
C ILE A 197 8.30 -11.31 -2.09
N ASN A 198 9.27 -10.56 -1.53
CA ASN A 198 10.66 -10.70 -1.93
C ASN A 198 11.16 -12.14 -1.74
N GLN A 199 10.94 -12.73 -0.57
CA GLN A 199 11.37 -14.10 -0.27
C GLN A 199 10.74 -15.16 -1.17
N GLU A 200 9.47 -15.00 -1.51
CA GLU A 200 8.76 -15.90 -2.43
C GLU A 200 9.36 -15.82 -3.85
N LEU A 201 9.53 -14.62 -4.38
CA LEU A 201 10.02 -14.42 -5.75
C LEU A 201 11.52 -14.72 -5.87
N GLN A 202 12.32 -14.55 -4.81
CA GLN A 202 13.72 -14.94 -4.74
C GLN A 202 13.94 -16.46 -4.84
N GLN A 203 12.93 -17.28 -4.60
CA GLN A 203 13.02 -18.72 -4.88
C GLN A 203 13.17 -19.02 -6.36
N LYS A 204 12.64 -18.15 -7.23
CA LYS A 204 12.71 -18.29 -8.71
C LYS A 204 13.84 -17.44 -9.30
N ASP A 205 14.04 -16.23 -8.79
CA ASP A 205 15.12 -15.31 -9.18
C ASP A 205 15.79 -14.75 -7.91
N PRO A 206 16.92 -15.32 -7.46
CA PRO A 206 17.61 -14.86 -6.25
C PRO A 206 18.02 -13.40 -6.25
N SER A 207 18.06 -12.74 -7.41
CA SER A 207 18.39 -11.31 -7.53
C SER A 207 17.15 -10.41 -7.45
N PHE A 208 15.94 -10.98 -7.39
CA PHE A 208 14.71 -10.20 -7.32
C PHE A 208 14.61 -9.39 -6.03
N THR A 209 14.18 -8.16 -6.12
CA THR A 209 13.83 -7.31 -4.98
C THR A 209 12.83 -6.23 -5.37
N LEU A 210 11.88 -5.95 -4.50
CA LEU A 210 11.00 -4.77 -4.59
C LEU A 210 11.68 -3.49 -4.12
N CYS A 211 12.90 -3.57 -3.58
CA CYS A 211 13.59 -2.47 -2.91
C CYS A 211 14.70 -1.83 -3.77
N GLY A 212 14.70 -2.09 -5.08
CA GLY A 212 15.71 -1.59 -6.01
C GLY A 212 17.10 -2.19 -5.82
N ASN A 213 18.04 -1.83 -6.70
CA ASN A 213 19.40 -2.38 -6.67
C ASN A 213 20.22 -1.99 -5.43
N ASP A 214 19.85 -0.91 -4.76
CA ASP A 214 20.48 -0.46 -3.51
C ASP A 214 19.83 -1.09 -2.27
N ARG A 215 18.83 -1.94 -2.44
CA ARG A 215 18.10 -2.63 -1.37
C ARG A 215 17.22 -1.70 -0.50
N ILE A 216 17.09 -0.42 -0.89
CA ILE A 216 16.48 0.65 -0.09
C ILE A 216 15.29 1.26 -0.82
N HIS A 217 15.50 1.69 -2.08
CA HIS A 217 14.56 2.50 -2.83
C HIS A 217 13.73 1.64 -3.78
N PRO A 218 12.46 1.39 -3.46
CA PRO A 218 11.56 0.72 -4.39
C PRO A 218 11.51 1.47 -5.73
N ASP A 219 11.54 0.72 -6.82
CA ASP A 219 11.29 1.26 -8.15
C ASP A 219 9.78 1.30 -8.45
N ASN A 220 9.40 1.45 -9.71
CA ASN A 220 8.01 1.60 -10.12
C ASN A 220 7.13 0.39 -9.70
N ASP A 221 7.68 -0.80 -9.77
CA ASP A 221 7.06 -2.06 -9.35
C ASP A 221 6.88 -2.15 -7.83
N GLY A 222 7.94 -1.88 -7.06
CA GLY A 222 7.86 -1.89 -5.59
C GLY A 222 6.94 -0.80 -5.04
N HIS A 223 6.96 0.39 -5.62
CA HIS A 223 6.01 1.46 -5.26
C HIS A 223 4.56 1.09 -5.60
N MET A 224 4.33 0.32 -6.67
CA MET A 224 2.98 -0.18 -6.98
C MET A 224 2.49 -1.17 -5.92
N VAL A 225 3.37 -2.06 -5.45
CA VAL A 225 3.04 -2.98 -4.34
C VAL A 225 2.72 -2.20 -3.06
N MET A 226 3.48 -1.14 -2.74
CA MET A 226 3.18 -0.26 -1.60
C MET A 226 1.79 0.37 -1.72
N ALA A 227 1.45 0.89 -2.90
CA ALA A 227 0.13 1.46 -3.16
C ALA A 227 -0.99 0.42 -3.03
N TYR A 228 -0.79 -0.78 -3.57
CA TYR A 228 -1.73 -1.90 -3.44
C TYR A 228 -1.98 -2.27 -1.97
N LEU A 229 -0.91 -2.45 -1.18
CA LEU A 229 -1.03 -2.80 0.23
C LEU A 229 -1.76 -1.71 1.03
N PHE A 230 -1.54 -0.44 0.69
CA PHE A 230 -2.27 0.66 1.32
C PHE A 230 -3.77 0.65 0.95
N LEU A 231 -4.10 0.49 -0.32
CA LEU A 231 -5.48 0.39 -0.79
C LEU A 231 -6.20 -0.83 -0.20
N LYS A 232 -5.48 -1.94 -0.05
CA LYS A 232 -5.97 -3.14 0.64
C LYS A 232 -6.27 -2.86 2.12
N ALA A 233 -5.39 -2.12 2.82
CA ALA A 233 -5.64 -1.67 4.19
C ALA A 233 -6.85 -0.72 4.30
N GLN A 234 -7.18 0.00 3.23
CA GLN A 234 -8.40 0.81 3.13
C GLN A 234 -9.67 -0.02 2.81
N GLY A 235 -9.54 -1.34 2.64
CA GLY A 235 -10.68 -2.23 2.39
C GLY A 235 -11.19 -2.21 0.95
N PHE A 236 -10.35 -1.81 -0.01
CA PHE A 236 -10.73 -1.83 -1.43
C PHE A 236 -10.51 -3.18 -2.11
N ALA A 237 -9.77 -4.10 -1.48
CA ALA A 237 -9.63 -5.46 -1.99
C ALA A 237 -11.00 -6.16 -2.07
N GLY A 238 -11.29 -6.81 -3.20
CA GLY A 238 -12.56 -7.48 -3.45
C GLY A 238 -13.73 -6.53 -3.74
N LYS A 239 -13.45 -5.25 -4.01
CA LYS A 239 -14.47 -4.30 -4.47
C LYS A 239 -14.47 -4.23 -5.99
N ASP A 240 -15.63 -4.51 -6.59
CA ASP A 240 -15.80 -4.45 -8.04
C ASP A 240 -15.59 -3.02 -8.57
N VAL A 241 -15.04 -2.89 -9.78
CA VAL A 241 -15.03 -1.64 -10.54
C VAL A 241 -16.45 -1.33 -11.00
N ALA A 242 -17.09 -2.33 -11.59
CA ALA A 242 -18.48 -2.28 -12.00
C ALA A 242 -19.14 -3.64 -11.77
N ASN A 243 -20.43 -3.60 -11.41
CA ASN A 243 -21.24 -4.80 -11.26
C ASN A 243 -22.61 -4.53 -11.83
N MET A 244 -23.03 -5.31 -12.87
CA MET A 244 -24.28 -5.11 -13.57
C MET A 244 -25.04 -6.42 -13.75
N GLU A 245 -26.37 -6.33 -13.70
CA GLU A 245 -27.29 -7.42 -14.02
C GLU A 245 -28.40 -6.90 -14.90
N ILE A 246 -28.65 -7.57 -16.02
CA ILE A 246 -29.67 -7.15 -17.02
C ILE A 246 -30.72 -8.25 -17.18
N ASN A 247 -32.00 -7.88 -16.96
CA ASN A 247 -33.10 -8.73 -17.34
C ASN A 247 -33.46 -8.49 -18.84
N ALA A 248 -32.96 -9.39 -19.69
CA ALA A 248 -33.16 -9.31 -21.15
C ALA A 248 -34.63 -9.32 -21.58
N ASN A 249 -35.49 -10.07 -20.87
CA ASN A 249 -36.91 -10.17 -21.23
C ASN A 249 -37.68 -8.90 -20.87
N LYS A 250 -37.34 -8.30 -19.72
CA LYS A 250 -37.95 -7.04 -19.27
C LYS A 250 -37.26 -5.80 -19.87
N LYS A 251 -36.12 -5.99 -20.56
CA LYS A 251 -35.26 -4.91 -21.10
C LYS A 251 -34.92 -3.87 -20.03
N GLN A 252 -34.51 -4.35 -18.86
CA GLN A 252 -34.28 -3.52 -17.67
C GLN A 252 -32.98 -3.93 -16.98
N ALA A 253 -32.20 -2.95 -16.55
CA ALA A 253 -31.11 -3.19 -15.61
C ALA A 253 -31.72 -3.53 -14.23
N VAL A 254 -31.34 -4.67 -13.67
CA VAL A 254 -31.69 -5.12 -12.33
C VAL A 254 -30.67 -4.56 -11.32
N LYS A 255 -29.42 -4.52 -11.73
CA LYS A 255 -28.30 -3.97 -10.98
C LYS A 255 -27.42 -3.14 -11.90
N ALA A 256 -26.92 -2.00 -11.43
CA ALA A 256 -25.91 -1.18 -12.09
C ALA A 256 -25.12 -0.44 -10.99
N GLU A 257 -23.92 -0.91 -10.70
CA GLU A 257 -23.01 -0.31 -9.75
C GLU A 257 -21.70 0.05 -10.49
N GLY A 258 -21.17 1.26 -10.27
CA GLY A 258 -19.99 1.78 -11.00
C GLY A 258 -20.26 2.07 -12.49
N CYS A 259 -21.51 2.02 -12.92
CA CYS A 259 -21.90 2.26 -14.30
C CYS A 259 -23.38 2.64 -14.41
N THR A 260 -23.76 3.29 -15.51
CA THR A 260 -25.14 3.47 -15.93
C THR A 260 -25.43 2.63 -17.19
N ILE A 261 -26.55 1.89 -17.18
CA ILE A 261 -27.01 1.05 -18.28
C ILE A 261 -28.29 1.64 -18.87
N SER A 262 -28.32 1.84 -20.18
CA SER A 262 -29.46 2.38 -20.90
C SER A 262 -29.68 1.70 -22.27
N ASN A 263 -30.79 2.03 -22.94
CA ASN A 263 -31.12 1.57 -24.29
C ASN A 263 -31.06 0.04 -24.49
N ILE A 264 -31.48 -0.72 -23.47
CA ILE A 264 -31.43 -2.18 -23.49
C ILE A 264 -32.37 -2.73 -24.56
N LYS A 265 -31.83 -3.53 -25.49
CA LYS A 265 -32.56 -4.19 -26.59
C LYS A 265 -32.24 -5.68 -26.59
N LYS A 266 -33.28 -6.51 -26.80
CA LYS A 266 -33.10 -7.93 -27.07
C LYS A 266 -33.27 -8.18 -28.58
N ILE A 267 -32.26 -8.76 -29.21
CA ILE A 267 -32.21 -9.06 -30.65
C ILE A 267 -31.99 -10.57 -30.82
N GLY A 268 -33.06 -11.35 -30.91
CA GLY A 268 -32.97 -12.81 -30.91
C GLY A 268 -32.44 -13.34 -29.56
N LYS A 269 -31.22 -13.91 -29.56
CA LYS A 269 -30.52 -14.42 -28.37
C LYS A 269 -29.57 -13.37 -27.75
N ASP A 270 -29.32 -12.29 -28.50
CA ASP A 270 -28.33 -11.28 -28.08
C ASP A 270 -29.01 -10.15 -27.32
N ILE A 271 -28.21 -9.47 -26.50
CA ILE A 271 -28.58 -8.25 -25.79
C ILE A 271 -27.66 -7.13 -26.26
N SER A 272 -28.22 -5.98 -26.60
CA SER A 272 -27.51 -4.74 -26.87
C SER A 272 -27.93 -3.70 -25.85
N PHE A 273 -26.99 -2.93 -25.33
CA PHE A 273 -27.25 -1.85 -24.39
C PHE A 273 -26.16 -0.79 -24.49
N ASP A 274 -26.44 0.40 -24.00
CA ASP A 274 -25.44 1.45 -23.82
C ASP A 274 -24.89 1.35 -22.39
N TYR A 275 -23.56 1.36 -22.27
CA TYR A 275 -22.82 1.32 -21.02
C TYR A 275 -22.06 2.64 -20.84
N LEU A 276 -22.31 3.34 -19.74
CA LEU A 276 -21.56 4.52 -19.30
C LEU A 276 -20.81 4.16 -18.02
N ALA A 277 -19.49 4.08 -18.09
CA ALA A 277 -18.64 3.82 -16.95
C ALA A 277 -18.65 5.03 -15.99
N GLU A 278 -18.91 4.78 -14.71
CA GLU A 278 -18.79 5.74 -13.61
C GLU A 278 -17.54 5.51 -12.78
N ALA A 279 -16.91 4.35 -12.95
CA ALA A 279 -15.63 3.96 -12.41
C ALA A 279 -14.81 3.24 -13.49
N LEU A 280 -13.48 3.32 -13.40
CA LEU A 280 -12.56 2.69 -14.35
C LEU A 280 -11.59 1.75 -13.64
N PRO A 281 -11.14 0.67 -14.30
CA PRO A 281 -10.03 -0.14 -13.83
C PRO A 281 -8.76 0.70 -13.66
N TYR A 282 -7.91 0.32 -12.70
CA TYR A 282 -6.61 0.96 -12.53
C TYR A 282 -5.71 0.66 -13.75
N PRO A 283 -5.14 1.69 -14.41
CA PRO A 283 -4.26 1.50 -15.56
C PRO A 283 -2.84 1.15 -15.10
N LEU A 284 -2.44 -0.12 -15.18
CA LEU A 284 -1.09 -0.57 -14.86
C LEU A 284 -0.08 -0.13 -15.93
N ASP A 285 1.08 0.37 -15.48
CA ASP A 285 2.20 0.64 -16.38
C ASP A 285 2.80 -0.68 -16.89
N THR A 286 2.93 -0.80 -18.20
CA THR A 286 3.49 -1.98 -18.87
C THR A 286 4.98 -1.86 -19.17
N ILE A 287 5.62 -0.76 -18.75
CA ILE A 287 7.04 -0.48 -18.99
C ILE A 287 7.79 -0.56 -17.65
N ALA A 288 8.89 -1.32 -17.62
CA ALA A 288 9.79 -1.33 -16.47
C ALA A 288 10.47 0.05 -16.33
N ARG A 289 10.36 0.67 -15.15
CA ARG A 289 10.89 2.01 -14.87
C ARG A 289 11.60 2.02 -13.53
N GLY A 290 12.77 2.62 -13.48
CA GLY A 290 13.58 2.78 -12.28
C GLY A 290 15.02 2.33 -12.49
N TRP A 291 15.83 2.41 -11.47
CA TRP A 291 17.26 2.13 -11.56
C TRP A 291 17.60 0.63 -11.56
N GLY A 292 16.74 -0.18 -11.00
CA GLY A 292 16.98 -1.60 -10.85
C GLY A 292 15.79 -2.47 -11.21
N SER A 293 14.65 -1.86 -11.54
CA SER A 293 13.44 -2.59 -11.88
C SER A 293 13.63 -3.36 -13.19
N LYS A 294 13.52 -4.68 -13.09
CA LYS A 294 13.54 -5.59 -14.24
C LYS A 294 12.13 -5.91 -14.75
N LYS A 295 11.12 -5.57 -13.96
CA LYS A 295 9.71 -5.83 -14.24
C LYS A 295 8.90 -4.54 -14.26
N SER A 296 7.90 -4.49 -15.13
CA SER A 296 6.88 -3.45 -15.13
C SER A 296 5.89 -3.65 -13.97
N GLN A 297 5.03 -2.65 -13.71
CA GLN A 297 3.90 -2.83 -12.79
C GLN A 297 3.02 -4.02 -13.19
N ALA A 298 2.69 -4.11 -14.49
CA ALA A 298 1.84 -5.16 -15.03
C ALA A 298 2.45 -6.56 -14.87
N GLU A 299 3.77 -6.69 -14.78
CA GLU A 299 4.46 -7.97 -14.56
C GLU A 299 4.52 -8.34 -13.08
N VAL A 300 4.99 -7.42 -12.21
CA VAL A 300 5.12 -7.72 -10.79
C VAL A 300 3.77 -7.92 -10.11
N ILE A 301 2.76 -7.22 -10.54
CA ILE A 301 1.41 -7.30 -9.98
C ILE A 301 0.69 -8.63 -10.31
N LYS A 302 1.21 -9.42 -11.25
CA LYS A 302 0.74 -10.81 -11.47
C LYS A 302 1.13 -11.76 -10.34
N GLU A 303 2.17 -11.41 -9.59
CA GLU A 303 2.64 -12.20 -8.44
C GLU A 303 1.89 -11.84 -7.14
N VAL A 304 1.04 -10.83 -7.18
CA VAL A 304 0.12 -10.46 -6.11
C VAL A 304 -1.31 -10.34 -6.68
N PRO A 305 -2.36 -10.58 -5.92
CA PRO A 305 -3.74 -10.69 -6.46
C PRO A 305 -4.37 -9.32 -6.76
N PHE A 306 -3.61 -8.36 -7.32
CA PHE A 306 -4.09 -7.01 -7.59
C PHE A 306 -5.23 -6.98 -8.61
N MET A 307 -5.08 -7.67 -9.74
CA MET A 307 -6.08 -7.64 -10.81
C MET A 307 -7.40 -8.26 -10.36
N GLU A 308 -7.32 -9.34 -9.59
CA GLU A 308 -8.49 -10.04 -9.04
C GLU A 308 -9.17 -9.24 -7.93
N GLU A 309 -8.39 -8.54 -7.10
CA GLU A 309 -8.92 -7.82 -5.94
C GLU A 309 -9.33 -6.38 -6.25
N MET A 310 -8.66 -5.71 -7.20
CA MET A 310 -8.80 -4.25 -7.41
C MET A 310 -9.44 -3.85 -8.74
N ASN A 311 -9.43 -4.71 -9.75
CA ASN A 311 -9.87 -4.39 -11.10
C ASN A 311 -10.99 -5.31 -11.63
N THR A 312 -11.76 -5.93 -10.75
CA THR A 312 -12.84 -6.84 -11.14
C THR A 312 -14.03 -6.08 -11.74
N GLU A 313 -14.50 -6.50 -12.90
CA GLU A 313 -15.78 -6.11 -13.50
C GLU A 313 -16.65 -7.36 -13.66
N LEU A 314 -17.91 -7.28 -13.25
CA LEU A 314 -18.88 -8.38 -13.31
C LEU A 314 -20.06 -8.00 -14.20
N LEU A 315 -20.40 -8.91 -15.16
CA LEU A 315 -21.57 -8.80 -16.04
C LEU A 315 -22.46 -10.02 -15.89
#